data_a5229d62c406dbe4fc6166fee7e24887
#
_entry.id   a5229d62c406dbe4fc6166fee7e24887
#
_cell.length_a   1.000
_cell.length_b   1.000
_cell.length_c   1.000
_cell.angle_alpha   90.00
_cell.angle_beta   90.00
_cell.angle_gamma   90.00
#
_symmetry.space_group_name_H-M   'P 1'
#
loop_
_entity.id
_entity.type
_entity.pdbx_description
1 polymer ?
#
loop_
_entity_poly.entity_id
_entity_poly.type
_entity_poly.pdbx_seq_one_letter_code
_entity_poly.pdbx_strand_id
1 'polypeptide(L)'
;VNGETSRHRILDAAAAIAGERGFEGTSINLVSERSGLPASSIYWHFKDKDELIAAVIDRSWDAWFERIDRPFAAPDDAEPSELFRLALQRTRSALEEFPDYLRLGLMLILEHRPEEPTARAKFIDVRRATAERVRRDYERYFTDLKGDDIASLVTLTIALADGLFVAREADELELSNAFDLMAGAILGAAEQLRSSSSAAGR
;
A
#
# COMPACT_ATOMS: atom_id res chain seq x y z
N VAL A 1 -1.11 -30.82 -12.47
CA VAL A 1 -1.05 -29.66 -11.56
C VAL A 1 -1.93 -28.60 -12.19
N ASN A 2 -2.94 -28.10 -11.45
CA ASN A 2 -3.87 -27.09 -11.96
C ASN A 2 -3.07 -25.78 -12.18
N GLY A 3 -3.28 -25.10 -13.32
CA GLY A 3 -2.55 -23.89 -13.69
C GLY A 3 -2.59 -22.78 -12.62
N GLU A 4 -3.71 -22.68 -11.90
CA GLU A 4 -3.88 -21.75 -10.78
C GLU A 4 -2.94 -22.06 -9.60
N THR A 5 -2.79 -23.34 -9.23
CA THR A 5 -1.83 -23.77 -8.20
C THR A 5 -0.38 -23.46 -8.60
N SER A 6 -0.04 -23.63 -9.88
CA SER A 6 1.29 -23.28 -10.39
C SER A 6 1.53 -21.78 -10.33
N ARG A 7 0.57 -20.97 -10.72
CA ARG A 7 0.65 -19.50 -10.66
C ARG A 7 0.87 -19.00 -9.23
N HIS A 8 0.14 -19.53 -8.24
CA HIS A 8 0.33 -19.17 -6.83
C HIS A 8 1.74 -19.49 -6.33
N ARG A 9 2.24 -20.70 -6.59
CA ARG A 9 3.61 -21.11 -6.21
C ARG A 9 4.67 -20.22 -6.82
N ILE A 10 4.51 -19.80 -8.07
CA ILE A 10 5.42 -18.88 -8.75
C ILE A 10 5.40 -17.51 -8.07
N LEU A 11 4.22 -16.97 -7.79
CA LEU A 11 4.06 -15.67 -7.13
C LEU A 11 4.61 -15.67 -5.69
N ASP A 12 4.42 -16.76 -4.93
CA ASP A 12 4.97 -16.90 -3.58
C ASP A 12 6.51 -16.90 -3.61
N ALA A 13 7.09 -17.66 -4.54
CA ALA A 13 8.53 -17.71 -4.71
C ALA A 13 9.10 -16.35 -5.16
N ALA A 14 8.42 -15.68 -6.09
CA ALA A 14 8.85 -14.36 -6.58
C ALA A 14 8.75 -13.29 -5.48
N ALA A 15 7.67 -13.26 -4.70
CA ALA A 15 7.50 -12.34 -3.58
C ALA A 15 8.62 -12.52 -2.53
N ALA A 16 8.90 -13.76 -2.14
CA ALA A 16 9.95 -14.07 -1.18
C ALA A 16 11.34 -13.64 -1.68
N ILE A 17 11.70 -13.94 -2.95
CA ILE A 17 12.99 -13.55 -3.53
C ILE A 17 13.09 -12.03 -3.66
N ALA A 18 12.04 -11.38 -4.14
CA ALA A 18 12.02 -9.94 -4.31
C ALA A 18 12.09 -9.19 -2.97
N GLY A 19 11.45 -9.73 -1.92
CA GLY A 19 11.58 -9.22 -0.57
C GLY A 19 12.99 -9.33 0.02
N GLU A 20 13.70 -10.42 -0.29
CA GLU A 20 15.07 -10.69 0.18
C GLU A 20 16.14 -9.91 -0.62
N ARG A 21 15.98 -9.78 -1.93
CA ARG A 21 17.03 -9.37 -2.87
C ARG A 21 16.69 -8.16 -3.73
N GLY A 22 15.49 -7.64 -3.60
CA GLY A 22 14.97 -6.58 -4.44
C GLY A 22 14.63 -7.03 -5.86
N PHE A 23 14.19 -6.07 -6.68
CA PHE A 23 13.82 -6.34 -8.07
C PHE A 23 15.01 -6.85 -8.90
N GLU A 24 16.17 -6.19 -8.82
CA GLU A 24 17.36 -6.58 -9.60
C GLU A 24 17.91 -7.94 -9.17
N GLY A 25 17.85 -8.26 -7.88
CA GLY A 25 18.27 -9.57 -7.35
C GLY A 25 17.31 -10.72 -7.67
N THR A 26 16.14 -10.42 -8.25
CA THR A 26 15.17 -11.44 -8.67
C THR A 26 15.43 -11.88 -10.11
N SER A 27 15.42 -13.19 -10.35
CA SER A 27 15.52 -13.75 -11.70
C SER A 27 14.56 -14.92 -11.88
N ILE A 28 14.17 -15.20 -13.14
CA ILE A 28 13.30 -16.35 -13.47
C ILE A 28 13.94 -17.67 -13.01
N ASN A 29 15.25 -17.81 -13.08
CA ASN A 29 15.95 -19.01 -12.62
C ASN A 29 15.81 -19.21 -11.11
N LEU A 30 16.00 -18.15 -10.30
CA LEU A 30 15.80 -18.21 -8.85
C LEU A 30 14.34 -18.54 -8.49
N VAL A 31 13.39 -17.97 -9.21
CA VAL A 31 11.95 -18.27 -9.03
C VAL A 31 11.67 -19.73 -9.40
N SER A 32 12.26 -20.24 -10.48
CA SER A 32 12.16 -21.64 -10.91
C SER A 32 12.66 -22.59 -9.82
N GLU A 33 13.85 -22.32 -9.29
CA GLU A 33 14.45 -23.12 -8.21
C GLU A 33 13.58 -23.10 -6.95
N ARG A 34 13.18 -21.92 -6.48
CA ARG A 34 12.39 -21.78 -5.24
C ARG A 34 10.97 -22.33 -5.37
N SER A 35 10.31 -22.13 -6.51
CA SER A 35 8.97 -22.64 -6.75
C SER A 35 8.93 -24.13 -7.03
N GLY A 36 10.07 -24.74 -7.41
CA GLY A 36 10.15 -26.13 -7.87
C GLY A 36 9.43 -26.36 -9.19
N LEU A 37 9.26 -25.33 -10.00
CA LEU A 37 8.62 -25.38 -11.31
C LEU A 37 9.63 -24.98 -12.40
N PRO A 38 9.63 -25.66 -13.56
CA PRO A 38 10.56 -25.31 -14.62
C PRO A 38 10.29 -23.89 -15.15
N ALA A 39 11.34 -23.21 -15.64
CA ALA A 39 11.23 -21.87 -16.21
C ALA A 39 10.16 -21.74 -17.31
N SER A 40 9.96 -22.81 -18.10
CA SER A 40 8.88 -22.87 -19.11
C SER A 40 7.49 -22.71 -18.51
N SER A 41 7.24 -23.21 -17.30
CA SER A 41 5.98 -23.00 -16.59
C SER A 41 5.82 -21.55 -16.15
N ILE A 42 6.91 -20.87 -15.80
CA ILE A 42 6.89 -19.44 -15.43
C ILE A 42 6.55 -18.62 -16.68
N TYR A 43 7.25 -18.86 -17.79
CA TYR A 43 7.01 -18.17 -19.07
C TYR A 43 5.63 -18.43 -19.67
N TRP A 44 4.98 -19.51 -19.26
CA TRP A 44 3.58 -19.76 -19.65
C TRP A 44 2.60 -18.79 -18.96
N HIS A 45 2.95 -18.32 -17.74
CA HIS A 45 2.12 -17.40 -16.96
C HIS A 45 2.53 -15.92 -17.10
N PHE A 46 3.81 -15.66 -17.30
CA PHE A 46 4.40 -14.33 -17.29
C PHE A 46 5.42 -14.18 -18.41
N LYS A 47 5.30 -13.14 -19.19
CA LYS A 47 6.20 -12.85 -20.31
C LYS A 47 7.67 -12.70 -19.88
N ASP A 48 7.87 -12.03 -18.75
CA ASP A 48 9.18 -11.68 -18.23
C ASP A 48 9.14 -11.47 -16.70
N LYS A 49 10.30 -11.12 -16.13
CA LYS A 49 10.43 -10.80 -14.71
C LYS A 49 9.59 -9.60 -14.30
N ASP A 50 9.47 -8.60 -15.14
CA ASP A 50 8.76 -7.36 -14.83
C ASP A 50 7.25 -7.59 -14.70
N GLU A 51 6.67 -8.36 -15.61
CA GLU A 51 5.27 -8.78 -15.53
C GLU A 51 5.01 -9.67 -14.29
N LEU A 52 5.95 -10.55 -13.96
CA LEU A 52 5.88 -11.37 -12.75
C LEU A 52 5.86 -10.50 -11.49
N ILE A 53 6.74 -9.50 -11.37
CA ILE A 53 6.76 -8.60 -10.21
C ILE A 53 5.52 -7.70 -10.18
N ALA A 54 5.04 -7.22 -11.33
CA ALA A 54 3.77 -6.51 -11.42
C ALA A 54 2.61 -7.35 -10.82
N ALA A 55 2.57 -8.64 -11.13
CA ALA A 55 1.56 -9.55 -10.58
C ALA A 55 1.74 -9.83 -9.06
N VAL A 56 2.96 -9.81 -8.56
CA VAL A 56 3.23 -9.87 -7.09
C VAL A 56 2.67 -8.63 -6.40
N ILE A 57 2.93 -7.44 -6.94
CA ILE A 57 2.43 -6.17 -6.40
C ILE A 57 0.90 -6.17 -6.38
N ASP A 58 0.28 -6.55 -7.49
CA ASP A 58 -1.18 -6.61 -7.65
C ASP A 58 -1.82 -7.53 -6.61
N ARG A 59 -1.32 -8.76 -6.50
CA ARG A 59 -1.83 -9.74 -5.53
C ARG A 59 -1.66 -9.29 -4.09
N SER A 60 -0.52 -8.72 -3.74
CA SER A 60 -0.26 -8.22 -2.38
C SER A 60 -1.17 -7.04 -2.04
N TRP A 61 -1.40 -6.15 -3.02
CA TRP A 61 -2.34 -5.03 -2.85
C TRP A 61 -3.79 -5.50 -2.72
N ASP A 62 -4.23 -6.47 -3.53
CA ASP A 62 -5.58 -7.05 -3.43
C ASP A 62 -5.81 -7.64 -2.03
N ALA A 63 -4.86 -8.41 -1.51
CA ALA A 63 -4.93 -8.99 -0.16
C ALA A 63 -4.98 -7.91 0.93
N TRP A 64 -4.14 -6.87 0.81
CA TRP A 64 -4.18 -5.71 1.69
C TRP A 64 -5.52 -4.98 1.62
N PHE A 65 -6.02 -4.74 0.40
CA PHE A 65 -7.28 -4.05 0.18
C PHE A 65 -8.47 -4.83 0.74
N GLU A 66 -8.56 -6.12 0.47
CA GLU A 66 -9.57 -6.99 1.06
C GLU A 66 -9.55 -6.96 2.60
N ARG A 67 -8.36 -6.88 3.18
CA ARG A 67 -8.19 -6.82 4.64
C ARG A 67 -8.75 -5.54 5.23
N ILE A 68 -8.54 -4.39 4.59
CA ILE A 68 -9.05 -3.10 5.05
C ILE A 68 -10.53 -2.87 4.70
N ASP A 69 -11.03 -3.51 3.65
CA ASP A 69 -12.42 -3.33 3.19
C ASP A 69 -13.44 -4.17 3.98
N ARG A 70 -12.98 -5.15 4.77
CA ARG A 70 -13.88 -5.94 5.61
C ARG A 70 -14.61 -5.04 6.60
N PRO A 71 -15.93 -5.22 6.77
CA PRO A 71 -16.67 -4.53 7.82
C PRO A 71 -16.00 -4.74 9.18
N PHE A 72 -15.94 -3.71 9.98
CA PHE A 72 -15.48 -3.80 11.36
C PHE A 72 -16.57 -3.35 12.33
N ALA A 73 -16.59 -3.98 13.50
CA ALA A 73 -17.48 -3.54 14.56
C ALA A 73 -16.93 -2.21 15.12
N ALA A 74 -17.69 -1.16 14.92
CA ALA A 74 -17.48 0.10 15.61
C ALA A 74 -18.65 0.28 16.60
N PRO A 75 -18.45 0.99 17.72
CA PRO A 75 -19.56 1.41 18.57
C PRO A 75 -20.60 2.20 17.74
N ASP A 76 -21.89 1.97 17.98
CA ASP A 76 -22.96 2.65 17.24
C ASP A 76 -22.95 4.18 17.44
N ASP A 77 -22.35 4.64 18.55
CA ASP A 77 -22.21 6.03 18.96
C ASP A 77 -20.77 6.57 18.78
N ALA A 78 -19.91 5.86 18.04
CA ALA A 78 -18.53 6.26 17.87
C ALA A 78 -18.41 7.61 17.14
N GLU A 79 -17.61 8.51 17.70
CA GLU A 79 -17.31 9.79 17.08
C GLU A 79 -16.48 9.61 15.76
N PRO A 80 -16.62 10.50 14.77
CA PRO A 80 -15.87 10.41 13.52
C PRO A 80 -14.35 10.29 13.70
N SER A 81 -13.80 10.95 14.71
CA SER A 81 -12.38 10.89 15.04
C SER A 81 -11.95 9.50 15.57
N GLU A 82 -12.83 8.80 16.27
CA GLU A 82 -12.59 7.44 16.74
C GLU A 82 -12.66 6.44 15.59
N LEU A 83 -13.69 6.56 14.74
CA LEU A 83 -13.81 5.76 13.51
C LEU A 83 -12.59 5.91 12.61
N PHE A 84 -12.09 7.14 12.48
CA PHE A 84 -10.87 7.44 11.74
C PHE A 84 -9.64 6.73 12.32
N ARG A 85 -9.45 6.77 13.66
CA ARG A 85 -8.34 6.07 14.34
C ARG A 85 -8.43 4.56 14.12
N LEU A 86 -9.60 3.98 14.26
CA LEU A 86 -9.83 2.55 14.01
C LEU A 86 -9.52 2.16 12.56
N ALA A 87 -9.90 2.99 11.59
CA ALA A 87 -9.57 2.77 10.17
C ALA A 87 -8.05 2.77 9.92
N LEU A 88 -7.31 3.71 10.54
CA LEU A 88 -5.86 3.76 10.44
C LEU A 88 -5.17 2.56 11.10
N GLN A 89 -5.65 2.10 12.27
CA GLN A 89 -5.12 0.90 12.91
C GLN A 89 -5.32 -0.36 12.06
N ARG A 90 -6.43 -0.45 11.34
CA ARG A 90 -6.65 -1.54 10.38
C ARG A 90 -5.70 -1.47 9.19
N THR A 91 -5.49 -0.26 8.68
CA THR A 91 -4.52 -0.01 7.59
C THR A 91 -3.13 -0.46 8.02
N ARG A 92 -2.71 -0.10 9.24
CA ARG A 92 -1.46 -0.57 9.82
C ARG A 92 -1.37 -2.11 9.86
N SER A 93 -2.37 -2.76 10.45
CA SER A 93 -2.37 -4.23 10.58
C SER A 93 -2.31 -4.92 9.20
N ALA A 94 -3.01 -4.37 8.22
CA ALA A 94 -2.97 -4.89 6.85
C ALA A 94 -1.59 -4.67 6.18
N LEU A 95 -0.91 -3.55 6.45
CA LEU A 95 0.45 -3.31 5.97
C LEU A 95 1.49 -4.25 6.60
N GLU A 96 1.29 -4.62 7.86
CA GLU A 96 2.15 -5.60 8.55
C GLU A 96 1.96 -7.02 7.99
N GLU A 97 0.74 -7.37 7.62
CA GLU A 97 0.38 -8.69 7.08
C GLU A 97 0.74 -8.83 5.58
N PHE A 98 0.58 -7.76 4.79
CA PHE A 98 0.77 -7.75 3.33
C PHE A 98 1.69 -6.60 2.87
N PRO A 99 2.97 -6.61 3.25
CA PRO A 99 3.88 -5.48 3.00
C PRO A 99 4.43 -5.41 1.56
N ASP A 100 4.34 -6.49 0.80
CA ASP A 100 5.12 -6.66 -0.44
C ASP A 100 4.80 -5.61 -1.51
N TYR A 101 3.51 -5.22 -1.67
CA TYR A 101 3.15 -4.23 -2.66
C TYR A 101 3.81 -2.87 -2.38
N LEU A 102 3.90 -2.48 -1.10
CA LEU A 102 4.49 -1.20 -0.73
C LEU A 102 6.01 -1.27 -0.75
N ARG A 103 6.61 -2.36 -0.21
CA ARG A 103 8.05 -2.59 -0.24
C ARG A 103 8.60 -2.56 -1.66
N LEU A 104 8.06 -3.41 -2.54
CA LEU A 104 8.52 -3.51 -3.92
C LEU A 104 8.21 -2.24 -4.71
N GLY A 105 7.04 -1.65 -4.48
CA GLY A 105 6.62 -0.44 -5.14
C GLY A 105 7.50 0.76 -4.81
N LEU A 106 7.86 0.97 -3.54
CA LEU A 106 8.78 2.04 -3.13
C LEU A 106 10.18 1.86 -3.75
N MET A 107 10.69 0.62 -3.80
CA MET A 107 11.96 0.33 -4.47
C MET A 107 11.90 0.72 -5.95
N LEU A 108 10.85 0.32 -6.67
CA LEU A 108 10.68 0.58 -8.09
C LEU A 108 10.49 2.06 -8.41
N ILE A 109 9.78 2.83 -7.58
CA ILE A 109 9.49 4.23 -7.86
C ILE A 109 10.70 5.14 -7.62
N LEU A 110 11.59 4.75 -6.70
CA LEU A 110 12.82 5.48 -6.40
C LEU A 110 13.98 5.11 -7.35
N GLU A 111 13.84 4.00 -8.09
CA GLU A 111 14.84 3.58 -9.06
C GLU A 111 14.62 4.30 -10.38
N HIS A 112 15.70 4.89 -10.91
CA HIS A 112 15.66 5.54 -12.22
C HIS A 112 15.93 4.53 -13.33
N ARG A 113 14.96 4.35 -14.25
CA ARG A 113 15.07 3.44 -15.40
C ARG A 113 14.80 4.17 -16.72
N PRO A 114 15.53 3.82 -17.80
CA PRO A 114 15.33 4.43 -19.11
C PRO A 114 13.95 4.16 -19.73
N GLU A 115 13.36 3.00 -19.41
CA GLU A 115 12.06 2.57 -19.89
C GLU A 115 11.09 2.47 -18.69
N GLU A 116 9.79 2.70 -18.94
CA GLU A 116 8.75 2.57 -17.91
C GLU A 116 8.40 1.09 -17.71
N PRO A 117 8.89 0.42 -16.66
CA PRO A 117 8.59 -0.99 -16.45
C PRO A 117 7.12 -1.20 -16.08
N THR A 118 6.56 -2.35 -16.47
CA THR A 118 5.18 -2.76 -16.14
C THR A 118 4.94 -2.79 -14.62
N ALA A 119 5.90 -3.28 -13.86
CA ALA A 119 5.81 -3.34 -12.40
C ALA A 119 5.70 -1.95 -11.76
N ARG A 120 6.48 -0.97 -12.25
CA ARG A 120 6.41 0.41 -11.77
C ARG A 120 5.08 1.07 -12.13
N ALA A 121 4.62 0.91 -13.37
CA ALA A 121 3.31 1.39 -13.82
C ALA A 121 2.19 0.80 -12.96
N LYS A 122 2.22 -0.51 -12.70
CA LYS A 122 1.28 -1.19 -11.80
C LYS A 122 1.27 -0.57 -10.41
N PHE A 123 2.43 -0.30 -9.83
CA PHE A 123 2.49 0.34 -8.50
C PHE A 123 1.89 1.75 -8.51
N ILE A 124 2.12 2.54 -9.56
CA ILE A 124 1.51 3.87 -9.70
C ILE A 124 -0.02 3.77 -9.76
N ASP A 125 -0.56 2.78 -10.48
CA ASP A 125 -2.00 2.55 -10.56
C ASP A 125 -2.59 2.13 -9.21
N VAL A 126 -1.94 1.19 -8.52
CA VAL A 126 -2.31 0.76 -7.16
C VAL A 126 -2.28 1.94 -6.19
N ARG A 127 -1.24 2.78 -6.25
CA ARG A 127 -1.11 3.96 -5.41
C ARG A 127 -2.22 4.98 -5.68
N ARG A 128 -2.61 5.17 -6.94
CA ARG A 128 -3.74 6.02 -7.33
C ARG A 128 -5.06 5.47 -6.78
N ALA A 129 -5.30 4.17 -6.90
CA ALA A 129 -6.48 3.51 -6.35
C ALA A 129 -6.55 3.63 -4.82
N THR A 130 -5.41 3.51 -4.14
CA THR A 130 -5.29 3.72 -2.69
C THR A 130 -5.65 5.17 -2.31
N ALA A 131 -5.13 6.17 -3.03
CA ALA A 131 -5.44 7.58 -2.79
C ALA A 131 -6.94 7.87 -2.97
N GLU A 132 -7.57 7.34 -4.02
CA GLU A 132 -9.00 7.46 -4.25
C GLU A 132 -9.84 6.80 -3.15
N ARG A 133 -9.38 5.69 -2.59
CA ARG A 133 -10.05 5.06 -1.45
C ARG A 133 -9.96 5.93 -0.20
N VAL A 134 -8.75 6.40 0.15
CA VAL A 134 -8.53 7.28 1.30
C VAL A 134 -9.37 8.56 1.15
N ARG A 135 -9.44 9.14 -0.04
CA ARG A 135 -10.27 10.32 -0.33
C ARG A 135 -11.73 10.07 0.01
N ARG A 136 -12.32 8.97 -0.48
CA ARG A 136 -13.73 8.63 -0.19
C ARG A 136 -14.00 8.43 1.30
N ASP A 137 -13.06 7.83 2.03
CA ASP A 137 -13.20 7.65 3.46
C ASP A 137 -13.10 9.01 4.19
N TYR A 138 -12.19 9.89 3.75
CA TYR A 138 -12.03 11.23 4.34
C TYR A 138 -13.24 12.13 4.09
N GLU A 139 -13.89 12.05 2.95
CA GLU A 139 -15.16 12.74 2.67
C GLU A 139 -16.28 12.33 3.63
N ARG A 140 -16.20 11.13 4.23
CA ARG A 140 -17.13 10.65 5.25
C ARG A 140 -16.76 11.09 6.66
N TYR A 141 -15.44 11.13 6.98
CA TYR A 141 -14.96 11.51 8.30
C TYR A 141 -14.88 13.02 8.49
N PHE A 142 -14.59 13.76 7.44
CA PHE A 142 -14.37 15.21 7.44
C PHE A 142 -15.40 15.91 6.52
N THR A 143 -16.68 15.80 6.88
CA THR A 143 -17.81 16.28 6.05
C THR A 143 -17.84 17.80 5.83
N ASP A 144 -17.11 18.54 6.64
CA ASP A 144 -16.96 19.98 6.62
C ASP A 144 -15.75 20.47 5.79
N LEU A 145 -14.84 19.56 5.41
CA LEU A 145 -13.73 19.87 4.51
C LEU A 145 -14.09 19.55 3.05
N LYS A 146 -13.48 20.24 2.11
CA LYS A 146 -13.80 20.09 0.67
C LYS A 146 -12.56 20.05 -0.20
N GLY A 147 -12.70 19.41 -1.35
CA GLY A 147 -11.82 19.50 -2.50
C GLY A 147 -10.32 19.44 -2.15
N ASP A 148 -9.67 20.61 -2.21
CA ASP A 148 -8.22 20.73 -2.02
C ASP A 148 -7.76 20.40 -0.59
N ASP A 149 -8.60 20.65 0.41
CA ASP A 149 -8.31 20.31 1.81
C ASP A 149 -8.25 18.79 1.98
N ILE A 150 -9.25 18.08 1.46
CA ILE A 150 -9.26 16.61 1.46
C ILE A 150 -8.07 16.06 0.67
N ALA A 151 -7.78 16.62 -0.51
CA ALA A 151 -6.62 16.19 -1.32
C ALA A 151 -5.30 16.36 -0.56
N SER A 152 -5.15 17.45 0.17
CA SER A 152 -3.98 17.72 1.02
C SER A 152 -3.84 16.70 2.15
N LEU A 153 -4.95 16.37 2.84
CA LEU A 153 -4.95 15.35 3.89
C LEU A 153 -4.64 13.96 3.34
N VAL A 154 -5.17 13.59 2.17
CA VAL A 154 -4.86 12.32 1.49
C VAL A 154 -3.37 12.22 1.18
N THR A 155 -2.81 13.29 0.60
CA THR A 155 -1.38 13.35 0.28
C THR A 155 -0.51 13.19 1.54
N LEU A 156 -0.84 13.93 2.61
CA LEU A 156 -0.16 13.83 3.90
C LEU A 156 -0.22 12.42 4.47
N THR A 157 -1.39 11.79 4.42
CA THR A 157 -1.60 10.43 4.93
C THR A 157 -0.72 9.41 4.22
N ILE A 158 -0.72 9.45 2.89
CA ILE A 158 0.09 8.51 2.10
C ILE A 158 1.58 8.75 2.34
N ALA A 159 2.01 10.03 2.39
CA ALA A 159 3.40 10.37 2.67
C ALA A 159 3.86 9.92 4.06
N LEU A 160 3.01 10.07 5.08
CA LEU A 160 3.29 9.57 6.43
C LEU A 160 3.34 8.05 6.47
N ALA A 161 2.39 7.36 5.85
CA ALA A 161 2.37 5.90 5.80
C ALA A 161 3.61 5.32 5.10
N ASP A 162 4.02 5.90 3.96
CA ASP A 162 5.25 5.53 3.26
C ASP A 162 6.49 5.76 4.14
N GLY A 163 6.58 6.93 4.79
CA GLY A 163 7.69 7.27 5.67
C GLY A 163 7.78 6.36 6.90
N LEU A 164 6.65 6.04 7.53
CA LEU A 164 6.59 5.10 8.65
C LEU A 164 6.96 3.68 8.23
N PHE A 165 6.55 3.26 7.04
CA PHE A 165 6.96 1.97 6.48
C PHE A 165 8.47 1.90 6.26
N VAL A 166 9.08 2.95 5.70
CA VAL A 166 10.53 3.04 5.52
C VAL A 166 11.26 3.02 6.87
N ALA A 167 10.78 3.78 7.87
CA ALA A 167 11.36 3.80 9.21
C ALA A 167 11.25 2.43 9.91
N ARG A 168 10.17 1.69 9.73
CA ARG A 168 10.06 0.31 10.21
C ARG A 168 11.15 -0.58 9.63
N GLU A 169 11.39 -0.50 8.33
CA GLU A 169 12.39 -1.34 7.65
C GLU A 169 13.83 -0.93 7.98
N ALA A 170 14.08 0.38 8.27
CA ALA A 170 15.41 0.91 8.54
C ALA A 170 15.78 0.92 10.03
N ASP A 171 14.81 1.23 10.89
CA ASP A 171 15.04 1.60 12.29
C ASP A 171 14.31 0.65 13.27
N GLU A 172 13.70 -0.44 12.77
CA GLU A 172 12.90 -1.39 13.56
C GLU A 172 11.74 -0.70 14.31
N LEU A 173 11.16 0.35 13.70
CA LEU A 173 10.09 1.14 14.32
C LEU A 173 8.83 0.31 14.56
N GLU A 174 8.30 0.37 15.80
CA GLU A 174 6.99 -0.18 16.13
C GLU A 174 5.86 0.67 15.54
N LEU A 175 5.14 0.11 14.56
CA LEU A 175 4.11 0.84 13.83
C LEU A 175 2.87 1.20 14.66
N SER A 176 2.57 0.47 15.75
CA SER A 176 1.37 0.73 16.55
C SER A 176 1.33 2.16 17.07
N ASN A 177 2.35 2.57 17.82
CA ASN A 177 2.45 3.93 18.36
C ASN A 177 2.59 5.00 17.27
N ALA A 178 3.32 4.67 16.19
CA ALA A 178 3.54 5.59 15.08
C ALA A 178 2.24 5.91 14.33
N PHE A 179 1.37 4.92 14.12
CA PHE A 179 0.06 5.14 13.50
C PHE A 179 -0.92 5.91 14.41
N ASP A 180 -0.82 5.77 15.73
CA ASP A 180 -1.59 6.59 16.66
C ASP A 180 -1.16 8.07 16.61
N LEU A 181 0.14 8.33 16.55
CA LEU A 181 0.68 9.68 16.36
C LEU A 181 0.30 10.25 14.97
N MET A 182 0.35 9.43 13.92
CA MET A 182 -0.10 9.79 12.59
C MET A 182 -1.57 10.21 12.59
N ALA A 183 -2.44 9.45 13.28
CA ALA A 183 -3.84 9.81 13.41
C ALA A 183 -4.02 11.18 14.07
N GLY A 184 -3.28 11.45 15.15
CA GLY A 184 -3.27 12.76 15.81
C GLY A 184 -2.80 13.89 14.90
N ALA A 185 -1.75 13.65 14.12
CA ALA A 185 -1.20 14.65 13.18
C ALA A 185 -2.22 14.99 12.07
N ILE A 186 -2.91 14.00 11.51
CA ILE A 186 -3.91 14.21 10.47
C ILE A 186 -5.15 14.94 11.01
N LEU A 187 -5.61 14.57 12.21
CA LEU A 187 -6.73 15.28 12.86
C LEU A 187 -6.34 16.74 13.17
N GLY A 188 -5.12 17.00 13.65
CA GLY A 188 -4.63 18.36 13.86
C GLY A 188 -4.51 19.18 12.56
N ALA A 189 -4.04 18.54 11.47
CA ALA A 189 -4.01 19.18 10.15
C ALA A 189 -5.42 19.53 9.64
N ALA A 190 -6.40 18.64 9.86
CA ALA A 190 -7.79 18.91 9.51
C ALA A 190 -8.35 20.13 10.27
N GLU A 191 -8.05 20.26 11.56
CA GLU A 191 -8.46 21.45 12.36
C GLU A 191 -7.79 22.73 11.86
N GLN A 192 -6.52 22.68 11.48
CA GLN A 192 -5.84 23.82 10.89
C GLN A 192 -6.48 24.29 9.58
N LEU A 193 -6.84 23.35 8.70
CA LEU A 193 -7.54 23.64 7.43
C LEU A 193 -8.90 24.29 7.67
N ARG A 194 -9.68 23.81 8.64
CA ARG A 194 -10.96 24.42 9.07
C ARG A 194 -10.78 25.89 9.49
N SER A 195 -9.78 26.11 10.33
CA SER A 195 -9.50 27.45 10.86
C SER A 195 -9.09 28.42 9.75
N SER A 196 -8.28 27.97 8.79
CA SER A 196 -7.82 28.77 7.65
C SER A 196 -8.98 29.12 6.71
N SER A 197 -9.86 28.19 6.41
CA SER A 197 -11.03 28.40 5.56
C SER A 197 -12.04 29.39 6.19
N SER A 198 -12.19 29.35 7.51
CA SER A 198 -13.03 30.29 8.27
C SER A 198 -12.47 31.71 8.29
N ALA A 199 -11.14 31.87 8.25
CA ALA A 199 -10.46 33.17 8.21
C ALA A 199 -10.53 33.81 6.81
N ALA A 200 -10.47 33.01 5.75
CA ALA A 200 -10.53 33.49 4.36
C ALA A 200 -11.95 33.90 3.90
N GLY A 201 -12.98 33.51 4.63
CA GLY A 201 -14.39 33.84 4.34
C GLY A 201 -14.91 35.08 5.07
N ARG A 202 -14.04 35.78 5.81
CA ARG A 202 -14.36 37.05 6.46
C ARG A 202 -13.68 38.21 5.76
#